data_bc61b5ab82402ad32b3bf7fda46aef94
#
_entry.id   bc61b5ab82402ad32b3bf7fda46aef94
#
_cell.length_a   1.000
_cell.length_b   1.000
_cell.length_c   1.000
_cell.angle_alpha   90.00
_cell.angle_beta   90.00
_cell.angle_gamma   90.00
#
_symmetry.space_group_name_H-M   'P 1'
#
loop_
_entity.id
_entity.type
_entity.pdbx_description
1 polymer ?
#
loop_
_entity_poly.entity_id
_entity_poly.type
_entity_poly.pdbx_seq_one_letter_code
_entity_poly.pdbx_strand_id
1 'polypeptide(L)'
;MKKKIILAAVCALGLVSEIPQVHAAYESKSDTGTEILDYIENRRREERANALTDDQKQLLADIEEAKQRLPHEIREDEPIPAAFEGDDLTFNAVTGEFSAKGKVDIIQLEGYRFQSMAASGNTQTQEVRVRGKAHMMQLIENAPRVTLDGYNTVYNYGTKTGTMERVRGKTGEYYISGKRFEFYPDHIVAYDAYQTKCGAKHPDYRVSAKRMEIWPEQIIRMYEVKFWIGDMVVGSRGYEERRIGSSGTSYFPRVGYSRDTGVYVEDTFEFPIFNDHFKAYINAHIDSKEGIHSNTELLYRNRNFSARTLYGYYYDKDNVWMKKEPSFIAQYLRHFDGLPLSYGLKYEVGDWSSKNVSSIHQESSISLSHDPITLWNRYYLFLGTSYKITKDTRVNAPGIGNTTVKGLNYAATLAREFNDRFAMYASYQYTKNNSQNSLYDFETDSYSEKFSTGFSYQLTDKDRIVIGLKFNTASGTLADADYYWYRDLHCSTAVLRWRQKRHKFEIQWQFTPW
;
A
#
# COMPACT_ATOMS: atom_id res chain seq x y z
N MET A 1 -27.99 1.96 -6.61
CA MET A 1 -26.59 1.68 -6.99
C MET A 1 -25.91 2.97 -7.48
N LYS A 2 -25.36 3.82 -6.62
CA LYS A 2 -24.54 5.03 -6.97
C LYS A 2 -24.06 5.67 -5.66
N LYS A 3 -23.15 5.07 -4.89
CA LYS A 3 -22.59 5.70 -3.66
C LYS A 3 -21.19 5.19 -3.25
N LYS A 4 -20.34 4.72 -4.16
CA LYS A 4 -18.99 4.23 -3.80
C LYS A 4 -17.80 4.86 -4.55
N ILE A 5 -17.96 5.99 -5.23
CA ILE A 5 -16.90 6.55 -6.12
C ILE A 5 -16.17 7.77 -5.51
N ILE A 6 -16.50 8.27 -4.32
CA ILE A 6 -16.07 9.62 -3.89
C ILE A 6 -14.82 9.63 -2.97
N LEU A 7 -14.20 8.51 -2.63
CA LEU A 7 -13.15 8.52 -1.59
C LEU A 7 -11.70 8.61 -2.11
N ALA A 8 -11.45 8.52 -3.40
CA ALA A 8 -10.08 8.42 -3.96
C ALA A 8 -9.47 9.76 -4.44
N ALA A 9 -10.23 10.84 -4.49
CA ALA A 9 -9.85 12.05 -5.22
C ALA A 9 -9.09 13.12 -4.42
N VAL A 10 -8.86 12.96 -3.12
CA VAL A 10 -8.36 14.04 -2.25
C VAL A 10 -6.82 14.10 -2.14
N CYS A 11 -6.08 13.17 -2.73
CA CYS A 11 -4.62 13.06 -2.50
C CYS A 11 -3.73 13.82 -3.48
N ALA A 12 -4.27 14.61 -4.42
CA ALA A 12 -3.49 15.05 -5.58
C ALA A 12 -2.94 16.49 -5.54
N LEU A 13 -3.23 17.26 -4.54
CA LEU A 13 -2.69 18.62 -4.45
C LEU A 13 -1.64 18.72 -3.34
N GLY A 14 -0.45 19.15 -3.68
CA GLY A 14 0.63 19.46 -2.74
C GLY A 14 0.25 20.51 -1.67
N LEU A 15 -0.96 21.06 -1.71
CA LEU A 15 -1.56 21.96 -0.74
C LEU A 15 -2.42 21.25 0.31
N VAL A 16 -2.89 20.03 0.02
CA VAL A 16 -3.63 19.16 0.93
C VAL A 16 -2.79 17.94 1.30
N SER A 17 -1.54 17.92 0.87
CA SER A 17 -0.63 16.76 0.86
C SER A 17 -0.20 16.23 2.22
N GLU A 18 -0.82 16.67 3.28
CA GLU A 18 -0.60 16.04 4.58
C GLU A 18 -1.86 15.36 5.12
N ILE A 19 -2.58 14.59 4.26
CA ILE A 19 -3.16 13.38 4.80
C ILE A 19 -1.94 12.50 5.05
N PRO A 20 -1.58 12.19 6.29
CA PRO A 20 -0.38 11.44 6.53
C PRO A 20 -0.52 10.07 5.88
N GLN A 21 0.12 9.89 4.74
CA GLN A 21 0.65 8.59 4.42
C GLN A 21 1.73 8.38 5.45
N VAL A 22 1.43 7.60 6.47
CA VAL A 22 2.30 7.33 7.63
C VAL A 22 3.67 6.77 7.24
N HIS A 23 3.90 6.51 5.97
CA HIS A 23 5.08 5.83 5.46
C HIS A 23 6.12 6.74 4.80
N ALA A 24 5.91 8.03 4.83
CA ALA A 24 6.81 8.99 4.20
C ALA A 24 7.54 9.90 5.18
N ALA A 25 7.70 9.48 6.45
CA ALA A 25 8.41 10.31 7.43
C ALA A 25 9.83 10.69 6.97
N TYR A 26 10.43 9.84 6.13
CA TYR A 26 11.79 10.02 5.62
C TYR A 26 11.87 10.14 4.08
N GLU A 27 10.76 10.11 3.37
CA GLU A 27 10.78 10.39 1.94
C GLU A 27 11.07 11.86 1.69
N SER A 28 12.16 12.13 0.99
CA SER A 28 12.45 13.46 0.52
C SER A 28 11.42 13.84 -0.55
N LYS A 29 10.49 14.70 -0.21
CA LYS A 29 9.48 15.19 -1.16
C LYS A 29 10.15 15.93 -2.29
N SER A 30 9.66 15.72 -3.53
CA SER A 30 10.11 16.49 -4.66
C SER A 30 9.54 17.92 -4.58
N ASP A 31 10.40 18.91 -4.69
CA ASP A 31 9.96 20.31 -4.83
C ASP A 31 9.47 20.65 -6.24
N THR A 32 9.60 19.71 -7.17
CA THR A 32 9.26 19.90 -8.59
C THR A 32 7.81 19.58 -8.91
N GLY A 33 7.05 18.96 -7.98
CA GLY A 33 5.63 18.66 -8.15
C GLY A 33 5.35 17.36 -8.89
N THR A 34 6.32 16.44 -8.93
CA THR A 34 6.19 15.13 -9.60
C THR A 34 5.13 14.24 -8.96
N GLU A 35 4.67 14.54 -7.74
CA GLU A 35 3.63 13.81 -7.01
C GLU A 35 2.29 13.73 -7.79
N ILE A 36 2.05 14.69 -8.68
CA ILE A 36 0.86 14.67 -9.54
C ILE A 36 0.86 13.48 -10.51
N LEU A 37 2.04 13.00 -10.89
CA LEU A 37 2.17 11.83 -11.76
C LEU A 37 1.80 10.54 -11.00
N ASP A 38 1.97 10.52 -9.68
CA ASP A 38 1.56 9.41 -8.83
C ASP A 38 0.03 9.31 -8.74
N TYR A 39 -0.69 10.45 -8.79
CA TYR A 39 -2.15 10.44 -8.91
C TYR A 39 -2.60 9.72 -10.18
N ILE A 40 -1.97 10.04 -11.33
CA ILE A 40 -2.29 9.38 -12.60
C ILE A 40 -1.99 7.88 -12.52
N GLU A 41 -0.85 7.51 -11.95
CA GLU A 41 -0.48 6.10 -11.82
C GLU A 41 -1.41 5.35 -10.85
N ASN A 42 -1.79 5.95 -9.73
CA ASN A 42 -2.75 5.35 -8.80
C ASN A 42 -4.12 5.17 -9.46
N ARG A 43 -4.58 6.17 -10.22
CA ARG A 43 -5.82 6.05 -10.98
C ARG A 43 -5.77 4.93 -12.01
N ARG A 44 -4.66 4.78 -12.73
CA ARG A 44 -4.45 3.64 -13.64
C ARG A 44 -4.50 2.29 -12.91
N ARG A 45 -3.92 2.22 -11.69
CA ARG A 45 -4.00 1.03 -10.86
C ARG A 45 -5.43 0.74 -10.41
N GLU A 46 -6.18 1.75 -10.01
CA GLU A 46 -7.60 1.62 -9.66
C GLU A 46 -8.45 1.18 -10.85
N GLU A 47 -8.23 1.76 -12.04
CA GLU A 47 -8.91 1.35 -13.27
C GLU A 47 -8.60 -0.11 -13.65
N ARG A 48 -7.34 -0.55 -13.49
CA ARG A 48 -6.95 -1.95 -13.68
C ARG A 48 -7.52 -2.87 -12.60
N ALA A 49 -7.58 -2.42 -11.34
CA ALA A 49 -8.16 -3.18 -10.25
C ALA A 49 -9.68 -3.32 -10.36
N ASN A 50 -10.36 -2.35 -10.97
CA ASN A 50 -11.80 -2.40 -11.27
C ASN A 50 -12.12 -3.25 -12.52
N ALA A 51 -11.15 -3.50 -13.39
CA ALA A 51 -11.26 -4.52 -14.42
C ALA A 51 -11.05 -5.90 -13.79
N LEU A 52 -11.85 -6.89 -14.21
CA LEU A 52 -11.65 -8.27 -13.78
C LEU A 52 -10.18 -8.67 -13.98
N THR A 53 -9.50 -9.01 -12.91
CA THR A 53 -8.13 -9.52 -12.99
C THR A 53 -8.10 -10.82 -13.78
N ASP A 54 -6.94 -11.20 -14.33
CA ASP A 54 -6.83 -12.47 -15.05
C ASP A 54 -7.13 -13.66 -14.12
N ASP A 55 -6.79 -13.56 -12.83
CA ASP A 55 -7.17 -14.56 -11.82
C ASP A 55 -8.71 -14.64 -11.63
N GLN A 56 -9.42 -13.50 -11.62
CA GLN A 56 -10.88 -13.48 -11.55
C GLN A 56 -11.56 -14.02 -12.81
N LYS A 57 -11.05 -13.67 -14.00
CA LYS A 57 -11.53 -14.25 -15.27
C LYS A 57 -11.34 -15.76 -15.29
N GLN A 58 -10.19 -16.24 -14.82
CA GLN A 58 -9.91 -17.66 -14.74
C GLN A 58 -10.80 -18.35 -13.70
N LEU A 59 -11.07 -17.73 -12.55
CA LEU A 59 -12.00 -18.27 -11.56
C LEU A 59 -13.41 -18.42 -12.14
N LEU A 60 -13.91 -17.41 -12.86
CA LEU A 60 -15.22 -17.49 -13.51
C LEU A 60 -15.25 -18.60 -14.59
N ALA A 61 -14.16 -18.77 -15.34
CA ALA A 61 -14.03 -19.86 -16.30
C ALA A 61 -14.01 -21.24 -15.60
N ASP A 62 -13.27 -21.37 -14.49
CA ASP A 62 -13.21 -22.61 -13.68
C ASP A 62 -14.59 -22.95 -13.09
N ILE A 63 -15.38 -21.94 -12.64
CA ILE A 63 -16.75 -22.12 -12.16
C ILE A 63 -17.69 -22.55 -13.30
N GLU A 64 -17.58 -21.91 -14.46
CA GLU A 64 -18.44 -22.24 -15.61
C GLU A 64 -18.14 -23.66 -16.13
N GLU A 65 -16.86 -24.05 -16.22
CA GLU A 65 -16.47 -25.41 -16.54
C GLU A 65 -17.03 -26.42 -15.51
N ALA A 66 -16.98 -26.07 -14.22
CA ALA A 66 -17.52 -26.91 -13.16
C ALA A 66 -19.05 -27.07 -13.27
N LYS A 67 -19.77 -26.02 -13.61
CA LYS A 67 -21.23 -26.06 -13.84
C LYS A 67 -21.60 -27.01 -15.00
N GLN A 68 -20.83 -26.98 -16.10
CA GLN A 68 -21.07 -27.85 -17.25
C GLN A 68 -20.87 -29.35 -16.95
N ARG A 69 -20.10 -29.67 -15.92
CA ARG A 69 -19.85 -31.06 -15.47
C ARG A 69 -20.87 -31.57 -14.45
N LEU A 70 -21.73 -30.71 -13.94
CA LEU A 70 -22.77 -31.14 -13.03
C LEU A 70 -23.92 -31.85 -13.80
N PRO A 71 -24.54 -32.88 -13.20
CA PRO A 71 -25.50 -33.72 -13.91
C PRO A 71 -26.82 -33.02 -14.27
N HIS A 72 -27.14 -31.89 -13.69
CA HIS A 72 -28.36 -31.11 -13.93
C HIS A 72 -28.17 -29.65 -13.49
N GLU A 73 -29.04 -28.76 -13.94
CA GLU A 73 -29.10 -27.40 -13.42
C GLU A 73 -29.51 -27.39 -11.94
N ILE A 74 -28.74 -26.69 -11.11
CA ILE A 74 -29.00 -26.56 -9.67
C ILE A 74 -30.13 -25.54 -9.49
N ARG A 75 -31.19 -25.92 -8.76
CA ARG A 75 -32.28 -25.02 -8.37
C ARG A 75 -31.88 -24.27 -7.08
N GLU A 76 -32.39 -23.06 -6.90
CA GLU A 76 -32.07 -22.21 -5.74
C GLU A 76 -32.44 -22.84 -4.38
N ASP A 77 -33.39 -23.79 -4.37
CA ASP A 77 -33.92 -24.47 -3.17
C ASP A 77 -33.27 -25.85 -2.91
N GLU A 78 -32.36 -26.31 -3.80
CA GLU A 78 -31.69 -27.61 -3.65
C GLU A 78 -30.32 -27.46 -2.97
N PRO A 79 -29.91 -28.44 -2.12
CA PRO A 79 -28.54 -28.51 -1.63
C PRO A 79 -27.58 -28.64 -2.81
N ILE A 80 -26.50 -27.86 -2.80
CA ILE A 80 -25.49 -27.91 -3.87
C ILE A 80 -24.85 -29.30 -3.91
N PRO A 81 -25.04 -30.08 -5.01
CA PRO A 81 -24.52 -31.44 -5.10
C PRO A 81 -23.00 -31.46 -5.23
N ALA A 82 -22.38 -32.51 -4.74
CA ALA A 82 -21.01 -32.85 -5.06
C ALA A 82 -20.99 -33.86 -6.21
N ALA A 83 -20.30 -33.55 -7.31
CA ALA A 83 -20.09 -34.47 -8.40
C ALA A 83 -18.74 -35.19 -8.26
N PHE A 84 -18.71 -36.46 -8.60
CA PHE A 84 -17.51 -37.32 -8.55
C PHE A 84 -17.31 -37.97 -9.94
N GLU A 85 -16.16 -37.73 -10.53
CA GLU A 85 -15.77 -38.29 -11.81
C GLU A 85 -14.43 -39.04 -11.69
N GLY A 86 -14.19 -40.02 -12.58
CA GLY A 86 -12.93 -40.74 -12.68
C GLY A 86 -13.00 -41.75 -13.83
N ASP A 87 -11.85 -42.19 -14.35
CA ASP A 87 -11.81 -43.21 -15.41
C ASP A 87 -12.42 -44.54 -14.90
N ASP A 88 -12.19 -44.90 -13.62
CA ASP A 88 -12.80 -46.01 -12.90
C ASP A 88 -13.47 -45.50 -11.63
N LEU A 89 -14.77 -45.64 -11.52
CA LEU A 89 -15.55 -45.26 -10.34
C LEU A 89 -16.31 -46.47 -9.78
N THR A 90 -16.06 -46.80 -8.53
CA THR A 90 -16.81 -47.81 -7.78
C THR A 90 -17.62 -47.12 -6.69
N PHE A 91 -18.92 -47.43 -6.63
CA PHE A 91 -19.82 -46.85 -5.64
C PHE A 91 -20.69 -47.93 -5.00
N ASN A 92 -20.79 -47.92 -3.68
CA ASN A 92 -21.69 -48.79 -2.93
C ASN A 92 -22.88 -47.98 -2.44
N ALA A 93 -24.05 -48.20 -3.03
CA ALA A 93 -25.25 -47.44 -2.71
C ALA A 93 -25.78 -47.70 -1.26
N VAL A 94 -25.40 -48.82 -0.63
CA VAL A 94 -25.83 -49.16 0.73
C VAL A 94 -24.96 -48.47 1.76
N THR A 95 -23.64 -48.52 1.62
CA THR A 95 -22.68 -47.94 2.59
C THR A 95 -22.32 -46.50 2.25
N GLY A 96 -22.61 -46.02 1.05
CA GLY A 96 -22.20 -44.72 0.56
C GLY A 96 -20.72 -44.63 0.20
N GLU A 97 -19.96 -45.73 0.31
CA GLU A 97 -18.52 -45.74 -0.01
C GLU A 97 -18.27 -45.63 -1.50
N PHE A 98 -17.28 -44.82 -1.87
CA PHE A 98 -16.81 -44.75 -3.25
C PHE A 98 -15.28 -44.80 -3.35
N SER A 99 -14.80 -45.26 -4.48
CA SER A 99 -13.40 -45.22 -4.87
C SER A 99 -13.31 -44.84 -6.34
N ALA A 100 -12.52 -43.83 -6.66
CA ALA A 100 -12.28 -43.34 -7.99
C ALA A 100 -10.77 -43.43 -8.33
N LYS A 101 -10.44 -43.79 -9.55
CA LYS A 101 -9.07 -43.86 -10.09
C LYS A 101 -9.02 -43.27 -11.50
N GLY A 102 -7.87 -42.73 -11.85
CA GLY A 102 -7.60 -42.09 -13.15
C GLY A 102 -8.40 -40.81 -13.35
N LYS A 103 -7.73 -39.70 -13.54
CA LYS A 103 -8.32 -38.36 -13.80
C LYS A 103 -9.50 -38.02 -12.89
N VAL A 104 -9.34 -38.31 -11.59
CA VAL A 104 -10.40 -38.04 -10.60
C VAL A 104 -10.65 -36.55 -10.51
N ASP A 105 -11.92 -36.16 -10.64
CA ASP A 105 -12.41 -34.80 -10.48
C ASP A 105 -13.61 -34.78 -9.53
N ILE A 106 -13.50 -34.02 -8.43
CA ILE A 106 -14.53 -33.91 -7.41
C ILE A 106 -14.90 -32.43 -7.32
N ILE A 107 -16.16 -32.13 -7.64
CA ILE A 107 -16.62 -30.76 -7.84
C ILE A 107 -17.71 -30.46 -6.82
N GLN A 108 -17.55 -29.40 -6.04
CA GLN A 108 -18.57 -28.78 -5.23
C GLN A 108 -18.60 -27.28 -5.51
N LEU A 109 -19.66 -26.78 -6.11
CA LEU A 109 -19.88 -25.34 -6.27
C LEU A 109 -20.01 -24.67 -4.90
N GLU A 110 -19.67 -23.38 -4.80
CA GLU A 110 -19.57 -22.64 -3.53
C GLU A 110 -18.69 -23.32 -2.47
N GLY A 111 -17.79 -24.15 -2.92
CA GLY A 111 -16.82 -24.92 -2.16
C GLY A 111 -15.52 -25.10 -2.90
N TYR A 112 -15.05 -26.33 -2.96
CA TYR A 112 -13.78 -26.67 -3.58
C TYR A 112 -13.92 -27.73 -4.68
N ARG A 113 -13.04 -27.64 -5.69
CA ARG A 113 -12.80 -28.69 -6.68
C ARG A 113 -11.49 -29.37 -6.38
N PHE A 114 -11.47 -30.70 -6.38
CA PHE A 114 -10.26 -31.49 -6.18
C PHE A 114 -9.97 -32.34 -7.42
N GLN A 115 -8.75 -32.26 -7.91
CA GLN A 115 -8.26 -33.08 -9.01
C GLN A 115 -7.11 -33.95 -8.53
N SER A 116 -7.14 -35.24 -8.88
CA SER A 116 -6.14 -36.22 -8.45
C SER A 116 -6.12 -37.45 -9.34
N MET A 117 -5.17 -38.38 -9.10
CA MET A 117 -5.15 -39.67 -9.78
C MET A 117 -5.95 -40.77 -9.06
N ALA A 118 -6.26 -40.55 -7.78
CA ALA A 118 -7.09 -41.48 -7.03
C ALA A 118 -7.71 -40.77 -5.82
N ALA A 119 -8.95 -41.09 -5.55
CA ALA A 119 -9.66 -40.66 -4.36
C ALA A 119 -10.57 -41.79 -3.84
N SER A 120 -10.90 -41.70 -2.57
CA SER A 120 -11.91 -42.54 -1.94
C SER A 120 -12.73 -41.70 -0.97
N GLY A 121 -13.89 -42.15 -0.60
CA GLY A 121 -14.70 -41.40 0.35
C GLY A 121 -16.01 -42.11 0.66
N ASN A 122 -16.88 -41.37 1.33
CA ASN A 122 -18.19 -41.86 1.70
C ASN A 122 -19.21 -40.71 1.57
N THR A 123 -20.26 -40.94 0.80
CA THR A 123 -21.30 -39.93 0.54
C THR A 123 -22.24 -39.71 1.73
N GLN A 124 -22.37 -40.70 2.65
CA GLN A 124 -23.18 -40.54 3.86
C GLN A 124 -22.47 -39.68 4.91
N THR A 125 -21.16 -39.88 5.08
CA THR A 125 -20.33 -39.03 5.96
C THR A 125 -19.85 -37.77 5.29
N GLN A 126 -20.06 -37.64 3.98
CA GLN A 126 -19.65 -36.52 3.14
C GLN A 126 -18.13 -36.27 3.15
N GLU A 127 -17.35 -37.32 3.31
CA GLU A 127 -15.88 -37.25 3.41
C GLU A 127 -15.19 -37.78 2.13
N VAL A 128 -14.20 -37.02 1.70
CA VAL A 128 -13.30 -37.36 0.58
C VAL A 128 -11.86 -37.48 1.10
N ARG A 129 -11.14 -38.49 0.64
CA ARG A 129 -9.74 -38.76 0.96
C ARG A 129 -8.91 -38.92 -0.32
N VAL A 130 -7.88 -38.09 -0.46
CA VAL A 130 -6.89 -38.18 -1.54
C VAL A 130 -5.54 -38.51 -0.93
N ARG A 131 -5.04 -39.71 -1.13
CA ARG A 131 -3.75 -40.17 -0.52
C ARG A 131 -2.52 -39.68 -1.27
N GLY A 132 -2.63 -39.37 -2.55
CA GLY A 132 -1.55 -38.86 -3.40
C GLY A 132 -1.52 -37.34 -3.49
N LYS A 133 -1.01 -36.86 -4.61
CA LYS A 133 -1.05 -35.43 -4.94
C LYS A 133 -2.49 -35.03 -5.27
N ALA A 134 -2.96 -33.96 -4.68
CA ALA A 134 -4.22 -33.31 -4.99
C ALA A 134 -3.96 -31.89 -5.49
N HIS A 135 -4.67 -31.47 -6.53
CA HIS A 135 -4.83 -30.09 -6.92
C HIS A 135 -6.20 -29.61 -6.45
N MET A 136 -6.24 -28.55 -5.68
CA MET A 136 -7.46 -27.96 -5.11
C MET A 136 -7.69 -26.56 -5.67
N MET A 137 -8.90 -26.28 -6.09
CA MET A 137 -9.36 -24.95 -6.51
C MET A 137 -10.59 -24.55 -5.71
N GLN A 138 -10.67 -23.29 -5.31
CA GLN A 138 -11.88 -22.72 -4.72
C GLN A 138 -12.82 -22.25 -5.83
N LEU A 139 -14.10 -22.66 -5.75
CA LEU A 139 -15.15 -22.31 -6.71
C LEU A 139 -16.20 -21.40 -6.06
N ILE A 140 -15.77 -20.31 -5.45
CA ILE A 140 -16.66 -19.32 -4.81
C ILE A 140 -16.61 -18.04 -5.64
N GLU A 141 -17.75 -17.64 -6.17
CA GLU A 141 -17.90 -16.40 -6.94
C GLU A 141 -17.61 -15.18 -6.04
N ASN A 142 -16.97 -14.17 -6.59
CA ASN A 142 -16.53 -12.95 -5.88
C ASN A 142 -15.51 -13.17 -4.73
N ALA A 143 -14.94 -14.37 -4.61
CA ALA A 143 -13.81 -14.63 -3.73
C ALA A 143 -12.47 -14.51 -4.47
N PRO A 144 -11.32 -14.32 -3.78
CA PRO A 144 -10.02 -14.43 -4.41
C PRO A 144 -9.82 -15.85 -4.95
N ARG A 145 -9.18 -15.95 -6.12
CA ARG A 145 -8.84 -17.26 -6.66
C ARG A 145 -7.85 -17.98 -5.74
N VAL A 146 -8.23 -19.16 -5.26
CA VAL A 146 -7.38 -20.03 -4.45
C VAL A 146 -7.08 -21.29 -5.23
N THR A 147 -5.79 -21.58 -5.45
CA THR A 147 -5.32 -22.81 -6.07
C THR A 147 -4.19 -23.40 -5.24
N LEU A 148 -4.34 -24.62 -4.77
CA LEU A 148 -3.39 -25.28 -3.89
C LEU A 148 -3.05 -26.67 -4.41
N ASP A 149 -1.77 -26.99 -4.41
CA ASP A 149 -1.24 -28.35 -4.60
C ASP A 149 -0.79 -28.91 -3.27
N GLY A 150 -1.17 -30.12 -2.95
CA GLY A 150 -0.74 -30.77 -1.70
C GLY A 150 -0.92 -32.28 -1.73
N TYR A 151 -0.77 -32.89 -0.60
CA TYR A 151 -0.81 -34.35 -0.44
C TYR A 151 -1.67 -34.72 0.76
N ASN A 152 -2.08 -36.00 0.82
CA ASN A 152 -2.82 -36.56 1.95
C ASN A 152 -4.02 -35.70 2.36
N THR A 153 -4.84 -35.34 1.38
CA THR A 153 -5.99 -34.48 1.60
C THR A 153 -7.15 -35.29 2.17
N VAL A 154 -7.73 -34.78 3.24
CA VAL A 154 -9.02 -35.23 3.78
C VAL A 154 -9.93 -34.00 3.82
N TYR A 155 -11.11 -34.13 3.21
CA TYR A 155 -12.05 -33.02 3.13
C TYR A 155 -13.49 -33.51 3.34
N ASN A 156 -14.21 -32.86 4.23
CA ASN A 156 -15.62 -33.06 4.41
C ASN A 156 -16.39 -31.95 3.70
N TYR A 157 -17.08 -32.31 2.62
CA TYR A 157 -17.78 -31.32 1.78
C TYR A 157 -19.11 -30.86 2.38
N GLY A 158 -19.66 -31.55 3.38
CA GLY A 158 -20.83 -31.09 4.11
C GLY A 158 -20.49 -29.99 5.12
N THR A 159 -19.44 -30.19 5.89
CA THR A 159 -18.96 -29.19 6.87
C THR A 159 -18.01 -28.16 6.28
N LYS A 160 -17.54 -28.36 5.05
CA LYS A 160 -16.49 -27.57 4.39
C LYS A 160 -15.19 -27.50 5.21
N THR A 161 -14.86 -28.58 5.92
CA THR A 161 -13.65 -28.69 6.74
C THR A 161 -12.71 -29.75 6.18
N GLY A 162 -11.42 -29.58 6.40
CA GLY A 162 -10.47 -30.58 5.92
C GLY A 162 -9.03 -30.30 6.26
N THR A 163 -8.15 -31.16 5.79
CA THR A 163 -6.70 -31.02 5.97
C THR A 163 -5.96 -31.38 4.69
N MET A 164 -4.83 -30.73 4.44
CA MET A 164 -3.92 -31.04 3.34
C MET A 164 -2.48 -30.86 3.80
N GLU A 165 -1.60 -31.75 3.41
CA GLU A 165 -0.18 -31.73 3.79
C GLU A 165 0.72 -31.26 2.64
N ARG A 166 1.90 -30.70 3.00
CA ARG A 166 2.93 -30.24 2.05
C ARG A 166 2.34 -29.35 0.95
N VAL A 167 1.64 -28.31 1.39
CA VAL A 167 0.85 -27.45 0.51
C VAL A 167 1.71 -26.40 -0.14
N ARG A 168 1.45 -26.15 -1.42
CA ARG A 168 1.96 -24.99 -2.17
C ARG A 168 0.86 -24.48 -3.08
N GLY A 169 0.78 -23.15 -3.23
CA GLY A 169 -0.19 -22.59 -4.15
C GLY A 169 -0.27 -21.08 -4.10
N LYS A 170 -1.41 -20.57 -4.55
CA LYS A 170 -1.69 -19.15 -4.65
C LYS A 170 -3.05 -18.83 -4.03
N THR A 171 -3.13 -17.74 -3.29
CA THR A 171 -4.36 -17.19 -2.71
C THR A 171 -4.41 -15.72 -3.08
N GLY A 172 -5.25 -15.34 -4.06
CA GLY A 172 -5.22 -14.01 -4.63
C GLY A 172 -3.82 -13.67 -5.16
N GLU A 173 -3.22 -12.61 -4.67
CA GLU A 173 -1.87 -12.17 -5.06
C GLU A 173 -0.73 -12.88 -4.32
N TYR A 174 -1.02 -13.71 -3.32
CA TYR A 174 -0.01 -14.32 -2.46
C TYR A 174 0.29 -15.76 -2.86
N TYR A 175 1.57 -16.07 -3.02
CA TYR A 175 2.08 -17.43 -3.05
C TYR A 175 2.25 -17.92 -1.62
N ILE A 176 1.71 -19.09 -1.33
CA ILE A 176 1.71 -19.68 0.00
C ILE A 176 2.29 -21.09 -0.04
N SER A 177 3.04 -21.47 0.99
CA SER A 177 3.50 -22.85 1.18
C SER A 177 3.58 -23.16 2.66
N GLY A 178 3.27 -24.40 3.04
CA GLY A 178 3.36 -24.84 4.42
C GLY A 178 3.31 -26.36 4.55
N LYS A 179 3.60 -26.85 5.75
CA LYS A 179 3.62 -28.30 6.01
C LYS A 179 2.23 -28.89 6.07
N ARG A 180 1.28 -28.18 6.69
CA ARG A 180 -0.09 -28.62 6.87
C ARG A 180 -1.04 -27.44 6.81
N PHE A 181 -2.15 -27.60 6.09
CA PHE A 181 -3.26 -26.67 6.04
C PHE A 181 -4.50 -27.35 6.61
N GLU A 182 -5.29 -26.58 7.34
CA GLU A 182 -6.60 -26.92 7.82
C GLU A 182 -7.60 -25.94 7.21
N PHE A 183 -8.65 -26.48 6.61
CA PHE A 183 -9.70 -25.70 5.96
C PHE A 183 -10.90 -25.61 6.89
N TYR A 184 -11.44 -24.42 6.99
CA TYR A 184 -12.68 -24.09 7.67
C TYR A 184 -13.61 -23.34 6.72
N PRO A 185 -14.90 -23.25 7.02
CA PRO A 185 -15.86 -22.61 6.10
C PRO A 185 -15.54 -21.15 5.76
N ASP A 186 -14.90 -20.42 6.68
CA ASP A 186 -14.63 -19.00 6.61
C ASP A 186 -13.15 -18.64 6.55
N HIS A 187 -12.25 -19.58 6.88
CA HIS A 187 -10.80 -19.32 6.93
C HIS A 187 -9.94 -20.56 6.71
N ILE A 188 -8.66 -20.34 6.53
CA ILE A 188 -7.63 -21.38 6.39
C ILE A 188 -6.60 -21.19 7.50
N VAL A 189 -6.20 -22.29 8.15
CA VAL A 189 -5.08 -22.30 9.10
C VAL A 189 -3.91 -23.05 8.50
N ALA A 190 -2.77 -22.38 8.36
CA ALA A 190 -1.55 -22.93 7.79
C ALA A 190 -0.46 -23.06 8.86
N TYR A 191 0.17 -24.22 8.95
CA TYR A 191 1.23 -24.52 9.91
C TYR A 191 2.59 -24.63 9.24
N ASP A 192 3.65 -24.13 9.93
CA ASP A 192 5.01 -24.02 9.40
C ASP A 192 5.00 -23.49 7.97
N ALA A 193 4.33 -22.36 7.81
CA ALA A 193 4.00 -21.80 6.51
C ALA A 193 4.78 -20.51 6.22
N TYR A 194 4.91 -20.19 4.95
CA TYR A 194 5.33 -18.88 4.51
C TYR A 194 4.43 -18.35 3.41
N GLN A 195 4.40 -17.03 3.27
CA GLN A 195 3.73 -16.33 2.18
C GLN A 195 4.64 -15.27 1.56
N THR A 196 4.42 -14.98 0.29
CA THR A 196 5.16 -13.98 -0.48
C THR A 196 4.33 -13.51 -1.68
N LYS A 197 4.52 -12.27 -2.13
CA LYS A 197 4.04 -11.82 -3.45
C LYS A 197 5.04 -12.11 -4.57
N CYS A 198 6.23 -12.57 -4.21
CA CYS A 198 7.26 -12.92 -5.17
C CYS A 198 6.96 -14.24 -5.85
N GLY A 199 6.62 -14.23 -7.15
CA GLY A 199 6.32 -15.43 -7.94
C GLY A 199 7.53 -16.28 -8.33
N ALA A 200 8.74 -15.94 -7.88
CA ALA A 200 9.95 -16.71 -8.17
C ALA A 200 9.95 -18.06 -7.44
N LYS A 201 10.58 -19.07 -8.04
CA LYS A 201 10.78 -20.39 -7.41
C LYS A 201 11.51 -20.28 -6.07
N HIS A 202 12.46 -19.34 -5.97
CA HIS A 202 13.14 -18.90 -4.76
C HIS A 202 12.78 -17.43 -4.57
N PRO A 203 11.83 -17.11 -3.69
CA PRO A 203 11.37 -15.74 -3.52
C PRO A 203 12.46 -14.88 -2.86
N ASP A 204 12.66 -13.66 -3.38
CA ASP A 204 13.63 -12.71 -2.84
C ASP A 204 13.29 -12.29 -1.42
N TYR A 205 12.01 -12.36 -1.06
CA TYR A 205 11.53 -12.12 0.29
C TYR A 205 10.31 -13.01 0.62
N ARG A 206 10.17 -13.35 1.89
CA ARG A 206 9.02 -14.10 2.40
C ARG A 206 8.76 -13.79 3.87
N VAL A 207 7.53 -13.95 4.28
CA VAL A 207 7.13 -13.93 5.68
C VAL A 207 6.74 -15.34 6.07
N SER A 208 7.41 -15.92 7.06
CA SER A 208 7.08 -17.24 7.60
C SER A 208 6.51 -17.14 9.00
N ALA A 209 5.65 -18.09 9.36
CA ALA A 209 5.12 -18.22 10.70
C ALA A 209 4.93 -19.69 11.06
N LYS A 210 4.94 -19.97 12.37
CA LYS A 210 4.57 -21.29 12.87
C LYS A 210 3.11 -21.61 12.61
N ARG A 211 2.25 -20.59 12.72
CA ARG A 211 0.81 -20.68 12.46
C ARG A 211 0.36 -19.39 11.77
N MET A 212 -0.42 -19.55 10.70
CA MET A 212 -1.11 -18.46 9.99
C MET A 212 -2.59 -18.78 9.93
N GLU A 213 -3.42 -17.84 10.30
CA GLU A 213 -4.86 -17.88 10.13
C GLU A 213 -5.24 -16.87 9.06
N ILE A 214 -5.87 -17.32 7.98
CA ILE A 214 -6.12 -16.52 6.78
C ILE A 214 -7.63 -16.45 6.56
N TRP A 215 -8.24 -15.29 6.79
CA TRP A 215 -9.57 -14.97 6.33
C TRP A 215 -9.44 -14.26 4.99
N PRO A 216 -9.82 -14.90 3.88
CA PRO A 216 -9.64 -14.32 2.55
C PRO A 216 -10.22 -12.92 2.44
N GLU A 217 -9.48 -11.97 1.83
CA GLU A 217 -9.84 -10.55 1.66
C GLU A 217 -10.08 -9.73 2.94
N GLN A 218 -9.94 -10.32 4.12
CA GLN A 218 -10.19 -9.63 5.37
C GLN A 218 -8.91 -9.43 6.18
N ILE A 219 -8.37 -10.51 6.73
CA ILE A 219 -7.30 -10.43 7.72
C ILE A 219 -6.40 -11.67 7.68
N ILE A 220 -5.14 -11.48 7.98
CA ILE A 220 -4.19 -12.55 8.25
C ILE A 220 -3.64 -12.35 9.64
N ARG A 221 -3.70 -13.39 10.48
CA ARG A 221 -3.04 -13.47 11.79
C ARG A 221 -1.89 -14.45 11.73
N MET A 222 -0.76 -14.05 12.21
CA MET A 222 0.47 -14.84 12.16
C MET A 222 1.11 -14.91 13.54
N TYR A 223 1.60 -16.10 13.91
CA TYR A 223 2.22 -16.37 15.20
C TYR A 223 3.65 -16.89 14.99
N GLU A 224 4.60 -16.42 15.79
CA GLU A 224 6.04 -16.69 15.67
C GLU A 224 6.57 -16.34 14.25
N VAL A 225 6.41 -15.07 13.91
CA VAL A 225 6.67 -14.53 12.57
C VAL A 225 8.16 -14.26 12.38
N LYS A 226 8.67 -14.60 11.18
CA LYS A 226 10.00 -14.24 10.71
C LYS A 226 9.94 -13.62 9.34
N PHE A 227 10.66 -12.53 9.17
CA PHE A 227 10.82 -11.82 7.90
C PHE A 227 12.15 -12.23 7.27
N TRP A 228 12.11 -12.61 6.00
CA TRP A 228 13.27 -13.14 5.27
C TRP A 228 13.55 -12.31 4.03
N ILE A 229 14.82 -12.03 3.79
CA ILE A 229 15.36 -11.56 2.51
C ILE A 229 16.30 -12.65 2.03
N GLY A 230 15.96 -13.28 0.88
CA GLY A 230 16.63 -14.51 0.49
C GLY A 230 16.56 -15.56 1.60
N ASP A 231 17.71 -16.01 2.11
CA ASP A 231 17.82 -16.98 3.19
C ASP A 231 18.18 -16.38 4.56
N MET A 232 18.25 -15.06 4.65
CA MET A 232 18.55 -14.35 5.91
C MET A 232 17.26 -13.92 6.62
N VAL A 233 17.20 -14.17 7.94
CA VAL A 233 16.16 -13.59 8.79
C VAL A 233 16.56 -12.15 9.12
N VAL A 234 15.76 -11.19 8.68
CA VAL A 234 15.99 -9.75 8.91
C VAL A 234 15.17 -9.20 10.07
N GLY A 235 14.19 -9.97 10.56
CA GLY A 235 13.37 -9.59 11.70
C GLY A 235 12.50 -10.74 12.18
N SER A 236 11.99 -10.63 13.40
CA SER A 236 11.02 -11.57 13.97
C SER A 236 10.07 -10.88 14.93
N ARG A 237 8.84 -11.42 15.04
CA ARG A 237 7.82 -10.95 15.98
C ARG A 237 7.06 -12.16 16.52
N GLY A 238 6.57 -12.07 17.76
CA GLY A 238 5.73 -13.13 18.34
C GLY A 238 4.35 -13.21 17.68
N TYR A 239 3.80 -12.07 17.29
CA TYR A 239 2.47 -11.96 16.67
C TYR A 239 2.46 -10.82 15.63
N GLU A 240 1.72 -11.04 14.55
CA GLU A 240 1.44 -10.03 13.53
C GLU A 240 0.03 -10.22 13.00
N GLU A 241 -0.72 -9.13 12.88
CA GLU A 241 -2.04 -9.11 12.29
C GLU A 241 -2.09 -8.09 11.15
N ARG A 242 -2.69 -8.48 10.02
CA ARG A 242 -2.84 -7.60 8.86
C ARG A 242 -4.18 -7.75 8.19
N ARG A 243 -4.75 -6.61 7.79
CA ARG A 243 -5.89 -6.56 6.88
C ARG A 243 -5.40 -6.69 5.43
N ILE A 244 -6.00 -7.61 4.69
CA ILE A 244 -5.70 -7.82 3.27
C ILE A 244 -6.30 -6.66 2.48
N GLY A 245 -5.55 -6.12 1.50
CA GLY A 245 -6.01 -4.99 0.67
C GLY A 245 -5.86 -3.61 1.31
N SER A 246 -5.40 -3.51 2.57
CA SER A 246 -4.99 -2.22 3.11
C SER A 246 -3.64 -1.83 2.53
N SER A 247 -3.48 -0.57 2.10
CA SER A 247 -2.19 0.03 1.76
C SER A 247 -1.35 0.19 3.04
N GLY A 248 -0.98 -0.94 3.64
CA GLY A 248 -0.21 -0.95 4.88
C GLY A 248 1.28 -0.73 4.65
N THR A 249 2.01 -0.52 5.75
CA THR A 249 3.47 -0.49 5.80
C THR A 249 4.06 -1.74 5.17
N SER A 250 5.15 -1.59 4.41
CA SER A 250 5.96 -2.76 4.02
C SER A 250 6.43 -3.48 5.28
N TYR A 251 6.48 -4.81 5.26
CA TYR A 251 7.11 -5.60 6.34
C TYR A 251 8.63 -5.55 6.29
N PHE A 252 9.17 -4.97 5.24
CA PHE A 252 10.59 -4.98 4.98
C PHE A 252 11.13 -3.58 5.02
N PRO A 253 12.28 -3.39 5.66
CA PRO A 253 12.95 -2.12 5.70
C PRO A 253 13.31 -1.65 4.28
N ARG A 254 13.28 -0.35 4.06
CA ARG A 254 13.88 0.27 2.90
C ARG A 254 15.38 0.42 3.13
N VAL A 255 16.14 0.09 2.12
CA VAL A 255 17.59 0.27 2.13
C VAL A 255 17.94 1.26 1.02
N GLY A 256 18.81 2.20 1.32
CA GLY A 256 19.21 3.17 0.33
C GLY A 256 20.58 3.75 0.58
N TYR A 257 20.96 4.62 -0.34
CA TYR A 257 22.18 5.42 -0.26
C TYR A 257 21.84 6.84 -0.69
N SER A 258 22.27 7.81 0.08
CA SER A 258 22.29 9.21 -0.32
C SER A 258 23.65 9.82 -0.07
N ARG A 259 23.96 10.89 -0.80
CA ARG A 259 25.22 11.61 -0.59
C ARG A 259 25.36 12.15 0.82
N ASP A 260 24.26 12.56 1.44
CA ASP A 260 24.26 13.20 2.77
C ASP A 260 24.34 12.18 3.89
N THR A 261 23.51 11.16 3.87
CA THR A 261 23.39 10.16 4.95
C THR A 261 24.30 8.94 4.74
N GLY A 262 24.83 8.73 3.53
CA GLY A 262 25.53 7.49 3.20
C GLY A 262 24.56 6.34 2.99
N VAL A 263 24.94 5.13 3.37
CA VAL A 263 24.03 3.96 3.38
C VAL A 263 23.07 4.10 4.54
N TYR A 264 21.79 3.91 4.27
CA TYR A 264 20.74 3.99 5.29
C TYR A 264 19.77 2.82 5.22
N VAL A 265 19.13 2.55 6.35
CA VAL A 265 18.04 1.60 6.52
C VAL A 265 16.91 2.30 7.24
N GLU A 266 15.71 2.20 6.68
CA GLU A 266 14.49 2.78 7.25
C GLU A 266 13.43 1.71 7.44
N ASP A 267 12.73 1.76 8.56
CA ASP A 267 11.57 0.91 8.82
C ASP A 267 10.53 1.66 9.65
N THR A 268 9.27 1.29 9.50
CA THR A 268 8.16 1.83 10.27
C THR A 268 7.41 0.69 10.94
N PHE A 269 7.39 0.72 12.26
CA PHE A 269 6.65 -0.23 13.08
C PHE A 269 5.32 0.40 13.50
N GLU A 270 4.22 -0.26 13.14
CA GLU A 270 2.86 0.15 13.51
C GLU A 270 2.35 -0.72 14.66
N PHE A 271 1.79 -0.09 15.67
CA PHE A 271 1.19 -0.76 16.82
C PHE A 271 -0.25 -0.26 17.00
N PRO A 272 -1.28 -1.09 16.83
CA PRO A 272 -2.65 -0.73 17.17
C PRO A 272 -2.76 -0.54 18.69
N ILE A 273 -3.37 0.59 19.12
CA ILE A 273 -3.60 0.89 20.54
C ILE A 273 -5.11 1.08 20.73
N PHE A 274 -5.70 0.43 21.71
CA PHE A 274 -7.12 0.53 22.08
C PHE A 274 -8.11 0.09 21.00
N ASN A 275 -8.11 0.70 19.81
CA ASN A 275 -9.03 0.41 18.70
C ASN A 275 -8.42 0.84 17.36
N ASP A 276 -9.13 0.62 16.26
CA ASP A 276 -8.69 0.95 14.89
C ASP A 276 -8.44 2.45 14.65
N HIS A 277 -8.93 3.33 15.53
CA HIS A 277 -8.75 4.77 15.42
C HIS A 277 -7.44 5.26 16.04
N PHE A 278 -6.85 4.49 16.99
CA PHE A 278 -5.62 4.85 17.67
C PHE A 278 -4.48 3.94 17.22
N LYS A 279 -3.39 4.53 16.77
CA LYS A 279 -2.19 3.83 16.34
C LYS A 279 -0.94 4.51 16.90
N ALA A 280 0.05 3.70 17.26
CA ALA A 280 1.38 4.19 17.52
C ALA A 280 2.31 3.77 16.39
N TYR A 281 3.27 4.61 16.07
CA TYR A 281 4.31 4.34 15.10
C TYR A 281 5.67 4.58 15.71
N ILE A 282 6.62 3.73 15.35
CA ILE A 282 8.05 3.98 15.54
C ILE A 282 8.66 3.99 14.15
N ASN A 283 9.12 5.15 13.72
CA ASN A 283 9.86 5.31 12.49
C ASN A 283 11.34 5.26 12.82
N ALA A 284 12.02 4.22 12.38
CA ALA A 284 13.45 4.02 12.57
C ALA A 284 14.21 4.39 11.31
N HIS A 285 15.20 5.26 11.43
CA HIS A 285 16.17 5.57 10.41
C HIS A 285 17.56 5.44 10.99
N ILE A 286 18.40 4.64 10.34
CA ILE A 286 19.79 4.44 10.75
C ILE A 286 20.66 4.64 9.50
N ASP A 287 21.62 5.53 9.59
CA ASP A 287 22.51 5.81 8.48
C ASP A 287 23.98 5.78 8.89
N SER A 288 24.87 5.67 7.88
CA SER A 288 26.30 5.47 8.11
C SER A 288 27.07 6.74 8.40
N LYS A 289 26.50 7.94 8.21
CA LYS A 289 27.18 9.22 8.41
C LYS A 289 26.69 9.98 9.64
N GLU A 290 25.40 9.97 9.87
CA GLU A 290 24.77 10.78 10.92
C GLU A 290 24.21 9.91 12.07
N GLY A 291 24.05 8.59 11.86
CA GLY A 291 23.71 7.63 12.89
C GLY A 291 22.20 7.34 12.98
N ILE A 292 21.62 7.45 14.17
CA ILE A 292 20.22 7.06 14.42
C ILE A 292 19.35 8.30 14.49
N HIS A 293 18.37 8.37 13.59
CA HIS A 293 17.38 9.44 13.52
C HIS A 293 15.97 8.84 13.54
N SER A 294 15.51 8.48 14.73
CA SER A 294 14.21 7.83 14.90
C SER A 294 13.18 8.80 15.45
N ASN A 295 11.91 8.53 15.20
CA ASN A 295 10.81 9.21 15.86
C ASN A 295 9.71 8.26 16.28
N THR A 296 8.88 8.70 17.19
CA THR A 296 7.65 8.05 17.63
C THR A 296 6.46 8.93 17.32
N GLU A 297 5.36 8.32 16.96
CA GLU A 297 4.12 9.00 16.63
C GLU A 297 2.94 8.30 17.29
N LEU A 298 2.05 9.06 17.92
CA LEU A 298 0.74 8.61 18.34
C LEU A 298 -0.29 9.28 17.45
N LEU A 299 -1.09 8.49 16.75
CA LEU A 299 -2.11 8.95 15.81
C LEU A 299 -3.49 8.53 16.28
N TYR A 300 -4.39 9.50 16.38
CA TYR A 300 -5.83 9.29 16.37
C TYR A 300 -6.40 9.70 15.02
N ARG A 301 -7.25 8.90 14.41
CA ARG A 301 -7.92 9.23 13.16
C ARG A 301 -9.35 8.73 13.14
N ASN A 302 -10.26 9.59 12.72
CA ASN A 302 -11.60 9.22 12.29
C ASN A 302 -11.85 9.71 10.84
N ARG A 303 -13.11 9.71 10.40
CA ARG A 303 -13.48 10.05 9.01
C ARG A 303 -12.97 11.42 8.55
N ASN A 304 -13.05 12.44 9.40
CA ASN A 304 -12.76 13.83 9.03
C ASN A 304 -11.68 14.49 9.88
N PHE A 305 -11.35 13.93 11.03
CA PHE A 305 -10.42 14.49 11.98
C PHE A 305 -9.26 13.56 12.26
N SER A 306 -8.06 14.12 12.34
CA SER A 306 -6.90 13.41 12.87
C SER A 306 -6.14 14.29 13.86
N ALA A 307 -5.61 13.66 14.89
CA ALA A 307 -4.69 14.27 15.84
C ALA A 307 -3.48 13.37 16.00
N ARG A 308 -2.28 13.95 15.97
CA ARG A 308 -1.05 13.20 16.17
C ARG A 308 -0.07 13.94 17.07
N THR A 309 0.65 13.18 17.87
CA THR A 309 1.77 13.67 18.67
C THR A 309 3.05 13.05 18.11
N LEU A 310 4.05 13.88 17.89
CA LEU A 310 5.33 13.52 17.32
C LEU A 310 6.43 13.73 18.35
N TYR A 311 7.39 12.80 18.40
CA TYR A 311 8.57 12.93 19.24
C TYR A 311 9.80 12.33 18.54
N GLY A 312 10.78 13.16 18.20
CA GLY A 312 12.02 12.73 17.59
C GLY A 312 12.39 13.49 16.32
N TYR A 313 13.13 12.82 15.44
CA TYR A 313 13.70 13.42 14.25
C TYR A 313 12.79 13.35 13.04
N TYR A 314 12.76 14.44 12.23
CA TYR A 314 12.04 14.54 10.97
C TYR A 314 12.93 15.19 9.91
N TYR A 315 12.73 14.81 8.67
CA TYR A 315 13.28 15.55 7.54
C TYR A 315 12.42 16.78 7.24
N ASP A 316 13.07 17.92 7.06
CA ASP A 316 12.43 19.07 6.44
C ASP A 316 12.33 18.91 4.91
N LYS A 317 11.71 19.88 4.22
CA LYS A 317 11.61 19.86 2.74
C LYS A 317 12.96 19.94 2.03
N ASP A 318 14.00 20.38 2.71
CA ASP A 318 15.37 20.50 2.18
C ASP A 318 16.27 19.33 2.54
N ASN A 319 15.70 18.28 3.13
CA ASN A 319 16.38 17.09 3.64
C ASN A 319 17.41 17.41 4.74
N VAL A 320 17.06 18.33 5.62
CA VAL A 320 17.80 18.61 6.84
C VAL A 320 17.06 18.01 8.00
N TRP A 321 17.75 17.34 8.91
CA TRP A 321 17.14 16.78 10.11
C TRP A 321 16.66 17.89 11.04
N MET A 322 15.42 17.74 11.45
CA MET A 322 14.77 18.57 12.44
C MET A 322 14.29 17.69 13.59
N LYS A 323 14.44 18.17 14.81
CA LYS A 323 13.82 17.57 16.00
C LYS A 323 12.49 18.24 16.30
N LYS A 324 11.49 17.43 16.61
CA LYS A 324 10.18 17.82 17.12
C LYS A 324 9.94 17.07 18.43
N GLU A 325 10.08 17.72 19.59
CA GLU A 325 10.13 17.05 20.89
C GLU A 325 9.40 17.82 22.01
N PRO A 326 8.09 17.68 22.19
CA PRO A 326 7.09 17.07 21.32
C PRO A 326 6.54 18.07 20.29
N SER A 327 5.82 17.56 19.27
CA SER A 327 4.95 18.36 18.43
C SER A 327 3.56 17.73 18.38
N PHE A 328 2.53 18.54 18.51
CA PHE A 328 1.13 18.14 18.40
C PHE A 328 0.52 18.72 17.13
N ILE A 329 -0.15 17.89 16.33
CA ILE A 329 -0.81 18.29 15.09
C ILE A 329 -2.25 17.86 15.13
N ALA A 330 -3.18 18.78 14.90
CA ALA A 330 -4.60 18.50 14.69
C ALA A 330 -5.00 18.92 13.28
N GLN A 331 -5.74 18.05 12.60
CA GLN A 331 -6.22 18.30 11.24
C GLN A 331 -7.68 17.93 11.13
N TYR A 332 -8.44 18.76 10.44
CA TYR A 332 -9.82 18.50 10.07
C TYR A 332 -9.96 18.70 8.57
N LEU A 333 -10.46 17.69 7.87
CA LEU A 333 -10.70 17.72 6.43
C LEU A 333 -12.14 17.30 6.16
N ARG A 334 -12.87 18.10 5.42
CA ARG A 334 -14.24 17.78 5.03
C ARG A 334 -14.53 18.22 3.61
N HIS A 335 -15.25 17.34 2.91
CA HIS A 335 -15.86 17.67 1.63
C HIS A 335 -17.21 18.36 1.85
N PHE A 336 -17.51 19.38 1.07
CA PHE A 336 -18.83 20.03 1.11
C PHE A 336 -19.88 19.13 0.47
N ASP A 337 -21.00 18.94 1.16
CA ASP A 337 -22.10 18.16 0.63
C ASP A 337 -22.71 18.86 -0.59
N GLY A 338 -22.68 18.18 -1.75
CA GLY A 338 -23.25 18.68 -3.01
C GLY A 338 -22.39 19.67 -3.79
N LEU A 339 -21.18 20.01 -3.30
CA LEU A 339 -20.21 20.85 -4.03
C LEU A 339 -18.92 20.06 -4.26
N PRO A 340 -18.25 20.21 -5.39
CA PRO A 340 -16.98 19.54 -5.67
C PRO A 340 -15.81 20.26 -4.97
N LEU A 341 -15.96 20.59 -3.70
CA LEU A 341 -15.01 21.36 -2.90
C LEU A 341 -14.72 20.68 -1.58
N SER A 342 -13.47 20.73 -1.16
CA SER A 342 -13.02 20.28 0.15
C SER A 342 -12.32 21.40 0.88
N TYR A 343 -12.52 21.51 2.20
CA TYR A 343 -11.78 22.43 3.03
C TYR A 343 -11.01 21.68 4.11
N GLY A 344 -9.85 22.22 4.46
CA GLY A 344 -8.97 21.68 5.48
C GLY A 344 -8.60 22.73 6.50
N LEU A 345 -8.54 22.33 7.76
CA LEU A 345 -8.00 23.12 8.86
C LEU A 345 -6.84 22.33 9.48
N LYS A 346 -5.71 22.99 9.72
CA LYS A 346 -4.57 22.39 10.40
C LYS A 346 -4.12 23.33 11.51
N TYR A 347 -3.81 22.75 12.66
CA TYR A 347 -3.09 23.40 13.74
C TYR A 347 -1.93 22.51 14.19
N GLU A 348 -0.74 23.11 14.31
CA GLU A 348 0.45 22.44 14.82
C GLU A 348 1.09 23.32 15.90
N VAL A 349 1.53 22.71 16.99
CA VAL A 349 2.30 23.35 18.05
C VAL A 349 3.33 22.39 18.60
N GLY A 350 4.56 22.85 18.83
CA GLY A 350 5.59 21.98 19.37
C GLY A 350 6.94 22.66 19.56
N ASP A 351 7.83 21.95 20.21
CA ASP A 351 9.22 22.33 20.36
C ASP A 351 10.02 21.80 19.16
N TRP A 352 10.51 22.75 18.36
CA TRP A 352 11.29 22.46 17.17
C TRP A 352 12.73 22.89 17.33
N SER A 353 13.64 22.05 16.89
CA SER A 353 15.05 22.39 16.84
C SER A 353 15.72 21.86 15.57
N SER A 354 16.53 22.69 14.94
CA SER A 354 17.36 22.34 13.79
C SER A 354 18.67 23.10 13.87
N LYS A 355 19.79 22.40 13.73
CA LYS A 355 21.13 22.97 13.88
C LYS A 355 21.23 23.73 15.22
N ASN A 356 21.40 25.06 15.16
CA ASN A 356 21.58 25.93 16.31
C ASN A 356 20.32 26.74 16.65
N VAL A 357 19.18 26.43 16.06
CA VAL A 357 17.91 27.12 16.27
C VAL A 357 16.98 26.22 17.06
N SER A 358 16.40 26.73 18.14
CA SER A 358 15.32 26.08 18.89
C SER A 358 14.19 27.08 19.11
N SER A 359 12.97 26.67 18.84
CA SER A 359 11.79 27.52 18.99
C SER A 359 10.56 26.73 19.44
N ILE A 360 9.62 27.43 20.07
CA ILE A 360 8.24 26.98 20.15
C ILE A 360 7.59 27.37 18.81
N HIS A 361 7.29 26.36 18.01
CA HIS A 361 6.63 26.48 16.71
C HIS A 361 5.12 26.43 16.87
N GLN A 362 4.40 27.32 16.19
CA GLN A 362 2.93 27.28 16.07
C GLN A 362 2.53 27.55 14.62
N GLU A 363 1.81 26.63 14.03
CA GLU A 363 1.26 26.78 12.68
C GLU A 363 -0.26 26.65 12.68
N SER A 364 -0.94 27.55 12.00
CA SER A 364 -2.37 27.45 11.72
C SER A 364 -2.58 27.64 10.24
N SER A 365 -3.33 26.76 9.61
CA SER A 365 -3.67 26.90 8.20
C SER A 365 -5.11 26.53 7.90
N ILE A 366 -5.65 27.19 6.87
CA ILE A 366 -6.91 26.87 6.23
C ILE A 366 -6.64 26.64 4.74
N SER A 367 -7.22 25.61 4.17
CA SER A 367 -7.12 25.29 2.76
C SER A 367 -8.49 25.05 2.15
N LEU A 368 -8.61 25.36 0.86
CA LEU A 368 -9.76 25.06 0.02
C LEU A 368 -9.24 24.46 -1.28
N SER A 369 -9.78 23.34 -1.67
CA SER A 369 -9.44 22.65 -2.91
C SER A 369 -10.68 22.22 -3.66
N HIS A 370 -10.63 22.26 -4.97
CA HIS A 370 -11.63 21.69 -5.85
C HIS A 370 -11.30 20.21 -6.10
N ASP A 371 -12.31 19.37 -6.19
CA ASP A 371 -12.12 17.99 -6.66
C ASP A 371 -11.46 18.00 -8.04
N PRO A 372 -10.65 16.98 -8.37
CA PRO A 372 -10.01 16.94 -9.69
C PRO A 372 -11.04 17.10 -10.82
N ILE A 373 -10.88 18.14 -11.64
CA ILE A 373 -11.76 18.43 -12.77
C ILE A 373 -11.24 17.64 -13.96
N THR A 374 -12.02 16.68 -14.45
CA THR A 374 -11.71 16.00 -15.69
C THR A 374 -12.17 16.86 -16.85
N LEU A 375 -11.23 17.47 -17.56
CA LEU A 375 -11.44 18.22 -18.78
C LEU A 375 -11.18 17.26 -19.95
N TRP A 376 -12.16 17.05 -20.80
CA TRP A 376 -12.04 16.08 -21.90
C TRP A 376 -11.53 14.71 -21.43
N ASN A 377 -11.24 13.84 -22.34
CA ASN A 377 -10.67 12.54 -21.99
C ASN A 377 -9.20 12.68 -21.55
N ARG A 378 -8.84 12.20 -20.33
CA ARG A 378 -7.46 12.12 -19.82
C ARG A 378 -6.76 13.46 -19.52
N TYR A 379 -7.50 14.57 -19.33
CA TYR A 379 -6.97 15.82 -18.77
C TYR A 379 -7.54 16.03 -17.38
N TYR A 380 -6.69 16.41 -16.44
CA TYR A 380 -7.05 16.63 -15.04
C TYR A 380 -6.56 17.99 -14.59
N LEU A 381 -7.49 18.83 -14.16
CA LEU A 381 -7.18 20.15 -13.59
C LEU A 381 -7.40 20.12 -12.09
N PHE A 382 -6.39 20.54 -11.37
CA PHE A 382 -6.39 20.67 -9.91
C PHE A 382 -6.28 22.13 -9.53
N LEU A 383 -7.16 22.60 -8.65
CA LEU A 383 -7.21 23.97 -8.19
C LEU A 383 -7.24 23.99 -6.67
N GLY A 384 -6.43 24.86 -6.06
CA GLY A 384 -6.39 24.99 -4.61
C GLY A 384 -5.88 26.35 -4.15
N THR A 385 -6.28 26.70 -2.94
CA THR A 385 -5.78 27.88 -2.23
C THR A 385 -5.61 27.57 -0.75
N SER A 386 -4.65 28.20 -0.11
CA SER A 386 -4.46 28.06 1.33
C SER A 386 -3.93 29.34 1.96
N TYR A 387 -4.29 29.57 3.20
CA TYR A 387 -3.72 30.61 4.03
C TYR A 387 -3.09 30.00 5.25
N LYS A 388 -1.83 30.38 5.52
CA LYS A 388 -1.03 29.84 6.62
C LYS A 388 -0.46 30.97 7.47
N ILE A 389 -0.48 30.78 8.78
CA ILE A 389 0.21 31.63 9.75
C ILE A 389 1.13 30.73 10.55
N THR A 390 2.43 31.05 10.56
CA THR A 390 3.44 30.37 11.37
C THR A 390 4.02 31.37 12.34
N LYS A 391 4.12 31.00 13.59
CA LYS A 391 4.81 31.77 14.66
C LYS A 391 5.90 30.90 15.24
N ASP A 392 7.11 31.45 15.30
CA ASP A 392 8.23 30.84 15.97
C ASP A 392 8.72 31.74 17.09
N THR A 393 8.73 31.21 18.32
CA THR A 393 9.27 31.88 19.49
C THR A 393 10.60 31.22 19.81
N ARG A 394 11.69 31.94 19.57
CA ARG A 394 13.03 31.42 19.80
C ARG A 394 13.32 31.24 21.29
N VAL A 395 13.79 30.07 21.70
CA VAL A 395 14.03 29.71 23.11
C VAL A 395 15.50 29.86 23.46
N ASN A 396 16.41 29.51 22.57
CA ASN A 396 17.85 29.42 22.84
C ASN A 396 18.64 30.72 22.60
N ALA A 397 17.98 31.83 22.25
CA ALA A 397 18.60 33.16 22.16
C ALA A 397 17.60 34.26 22.53
N PRO A 398 17.43 34.54 23.84
CA PRO A 398 16.57 35.61 24.30
C PRO A 398 17.04 36.97 23.73
N GLY A 399 16.10 37.71 23.09
CA GLY A 399 16.38 39.02 22.49
C GLY A 399 16.48 39.06 20.95
N ILE A 400 16.59 37.94 20.26
CA ILE A 400 16.39 37.86 18.81
C ILE A 400 14.95 37.44 18.59
N GLY A 401 14.12 38.35 18.10
CA GLY A 401 12.68 38.34 18.17
C GLY A 401 11.94 37.13 17.67
N ASN A 402 10.70 37.01 18.12
CA ASN A 402 9.71 36.09 17.60
C ASN A 402 9.47 36.39 16.11
N THR A 403 9.36 35.35 15.30
CA THR A 403 9.01 35.53 13.90
C THR A 403 7.55 35.17 13.66
N THR A 404 6.92 35.85 12.73
CA THR A 404 5.56 35.53 12.28
C THR A 404 5.53 35.59 10.77
N VAL A 405 5.32 34.42 10.14
CA VAL A 405 5.16 34.28 8.69
C VAL A 405 3.69 34.08 8.39
N LYS A 406 3.17 34.91 7.47
CA LYS A 406 1.81 34.80 6.93
C LYS A 406 1.92 34.55 5.44
N GLY A 407 1.31 33.48 4.96
CA GLY A 407 1.36 33.08 3.56
C GLY A 407 -0.02 32.83 2.97
N LEU A 408 -0.32 33.43 1.83
CA LEU A 408 -1.45 33.10 1.00
C LEU A 408 -0.93 32.41 -0.27
N ASN A 409 -1.47 31.23 -0.57
CA ASN A 409 -1.01 30.40 -1.66
C ASN A 409 -2.17 30.08 -2.60
N TYR A 410 -1.91 30.16 -3.90
CA TYR A 410 -2.79 29.72 -4.99
C TYR A 410 -2.03 28.73 -5.85
N ALA A 411 -2.67 27.62 -6.22
CA ALA A 411 -2.08 26.64 -7.10
C ALA A 411 -3.08 26.18 -8.16
N ALA A 412 -2.59 26.03 -9.37
CA ALA A 412 -3.30 25.41 -10.46
C ALA A 412 -2.36 24.41 -11.16
N THR A 413 -2.80 23.16 -11.27
CA THR A 413 -2.03 22.10 -11.94
C THR A 413 -2.89 21.45 -13.01
N LEU A 414 -2.38 21.42 -14.22
CA LEU A 414 -2.94 20.67 -15.33
C LEU A 414 -2.09 19.44 -15.59
N ALA A 415 -2.68 18.27 -15.50
CA ALA A 415 -2.03 17.01 -15.86
C ALA A 415 -2.74 16.37 -17.06
N ARG A 416 -1.98 15.69 -17.90
CA ARG A 416 -2.49 14.97 -19.06
C ARG A 416 -1.86 13.60 -19.15
N GLU A 417 -2.71 12.61 -19.34
CA GLU A 417 -2.33 11.28 -19.75
C GLU A 417 -2.50 11.13 -21.25
N PHE A 418 -1.39 11.02 -21.98
CA PHE A 418 -1.41 10.88 -23.45
C PHE A 418 -1.75 9.45 -23.87
N ASN A 419 -1.20 8.49 -23.15
CA ASN A 419 -1.44 7.06 -23.30
C ASN A 419 -1.00 6.34 -22.02
N ASP A 420 -1.12 5.03 -22.00
CA ASP A 420 -0.79 4.21 -20.82
C ASP A 420 0.71 4.23 -20.44
N ARG A 421 1.58 4.73 -21.30
CA ARG A 421 3.03 4.83 -21.07
C ARG A 421 3.51 6.26 -20.82
N PHE A 422 2.76 7.28 -21.19
CA PHE A 422 3.21 8.67 -21.14
C PHE A 422 2.18 9.59 -20.49
N ALA A 423 2.63 10.31 -19.47
CA ALA A 423 1.87 11.37 -18.81
C ALA A 423 2.77 12.57 -18.52
N MET A 424 2.20 13.77 -18.52
CA MET A 424 2.90 15.00 -18.16
C MET A 424 2.00 15.93 -17.35
N TYR A 425 2.63 16.91 -16.69
CA TYR A 425 1.92 17.96 -15.96
C TYR A 425 2.59 19.32 -16.16
N ALA A 426 1.82 20.37 -15.92
CA ALA A 426 2.25 21.74 -15.75
C ALA A 426 1.52 22.35 -14.55
N SER A 427 2.26 22.94 -13.64
CA SER A 427 1.76 23.52 -12.40
C SER A 427 2.24 24.95 -12.23
N TYR A 428 1.33 25.83 -11.91
CA TYR A 428 1.66 27.19 -11.51
C TYR A 428 1.25 27.41 -10.06
N GLN A 429 2.16 27.97 -9.30
CA GLN A 429 1.94 28.30 -7.88
C GLN A 429 2.37 29.73 -7.62
N TYR A 430 1.49 30.47 -6.98
CA TYR A 430 1.76 31.82 -6.47
C TYR A 430 1.64 31.83 -4.96
N THR A 431 2.70 32.30 -4.28
CA THR A 431 2.74 32.41 -2.82
C THR A 431 3.04 33.86 -2.45
N LYS A 432 2.09 34.50 -1.82
CA LYS A 432 2.30 35.82 -1.21
C LYS A 432 2.57 35.63 0.27
N ASN A 433 3.79 35.86 0.71
CA ASN A 433 4.18 35.75 2.11
C ASN A 433 5.03 36.95 2.58
N ASN A 434 5.19 37.07 3.88
CA ASN A 434 6.07 38.03 4.54
C ASN A 434 7.30 37.35 5.13
N SER A 435 7.84 36.33 4.48
CA SER A 435 8.79 35.34 5.01
C SER A 435 10.21 35.85 5.26
N GLN A 436 10.51 37.11 5.03
CA GLN A 436 11.88 37.66 5.14
C GLN A 436 12.55 37.47 6.52
N ASN A 437 11.81 37.06 7.52
CA ASN A 437 12.26 36.90 8.90
C ASN A 437 11.95 35.54 9.51
N SER A 438 11.76 34.47 8.72
CA SER A 438 11.55 33.15 9.30
C SER A 438 12.80 32.61 10.00
N LEU A 439 12.61 31.84 11.06
CA LEU A 439 13.70 31.15 11.76
C LEU A 439 14.22 29.95 10.99
N TYR A 440 13.41 29.40 10.13
CA TYR A 440 13.72 28.19 9.37
C TYR A 440 13.70 28.46 7.86
N ASP A 441 14.76 28.09 7.18
CA ASP A 441 14.93 28.29 5.73
C ASP A 441 13.82 27.60 4.93
N PHE A 442 13.35 26.45 5.39
CA PHE A 442 12.29 25.69 4.71
C PHE A 442 10.90 26.33 4.78
N GLU A 443 10.67 27.29 5.69
CA GLU A 443 9.42 28.05 5.76
C GLU A 443 9.36 29.20 4.77
N THR A 444 10.51 29.55 4.20
CA THR A 444 10.62 30.65 3.26
C THR A 444 10.71 30.12 1.83
N ASP A 445 9.87 30.65 0.97
CA ASP A 445 10.09 30.53 -0.45
C ASP A 445 10.92 31.71 -0.93
N SER A 446 12.04 31.44 -1.57
CA SER A 446 12.93 32.47 -2.12
C SER A 446 12.31 33.27 -3.26
N TYR A 447 11.14 32.86 -3.76
CA TYR A 447 10.40 33.52 -4.83
C TYR A 447 8.89 33.23 -4.72
N SER A 448 8.07 34.22 -5.07
CA SER A 448 6.61 34.16 -4.94
C SER A 448 5.92 33.37 -6.05
N GLU A 449 6.55 33.24 -7.20
CA GLU A 449 5.96 32.61 -8.37
C GLU A 449 6.79 31.44 -8.85
N LYS A 450 6.15 30.31 -9.02
CA LYS A 450 6.78 29.05 -9.41
C LYS A 450 6.00 28.42 -10.55
N PHE A 451 6.71 27.99 -11.56
CA PHE A 451 6.20 27.11 -12.59
C PHE A 451 6.92 25.77 -12.51
N SER A 452 6.16 24.70 -12.38
CA SER A 452 6.73 23.34 -12.39
C SER A 452 6.13 22.56 -13.54
N THR A 453 6.94 21.74 -14.19
CA THR A 453 6.48 20.83 -15.24
C THR A 453 7.30 19.55 -15.21
N GLY A 454 6.75 18.51 -15.77
CA GLY A 454 7.48 17.25 -15.84
C GLY A 454 6.66 16.18 -16.52
N PHE A 455 7.28 15.01 -16.65
CA PHE A 455 6.63 13.88 -17.27
C PHE A 455 7.07 12.54 -16.66
N SER A 456 6.23 11.54 -16.86
CA SER A 456 6.51 10.13 -16.61
C SER A 456 6.44 9.37 -17.92
N TYR A 457 7.44 8.55 -18.19
CA TYR A 457 7.49 7.71 -19.38
C TYR A 457 7.89 6.28 -19.02
N GLN A 458 7.04 5.31 -19.38
CA GLN A 458 7.30 3.89 -19.24
C GLN A 458 8.13 3.42 -20.45
N LEU A 459 9.47 3.33 -20.27
CA LEU A 459 10.40 2.91 -21.31
C LEU A 459 10.18 1.46 -21.73
N THR A 460 10.14 0.58 -20.73
CA THR A 460 9.87 -0.86 -20.88
C THR A 460 8.82 -1.25 -19.84
N ASP A 461 8.36 -2.48 -19.84
CA ASP A 461 7.44 -2.97 -18.80
C ASP A 461 8.05 -2.92 -17.38
N LYS A 462 9.38 -2.82 -17.29
CA LYS A 462 10.13 -2.78 -16.04
C LYS A 462 10.77 -1.43 -15.71
N ASP A 463 10.93 -0.54 -16.68
CA ASP A 463 11.67 0.70 -16.51
C ASP A 463 10.76 1.92 -16.73
N ARG A 464 10.69 2.81 -15.75
CA ARG A 464 9.99 4.08 -15.82
C ARG A 464 10.93 5.23 -15.51
N ILE A 465 10.88 6.28 -16.31
CA ILE A 465 11.59 7.55 -16.09
C ILE A 465 10.59 8.61 -15.69
N VAL A 466 10.95 9.40 -14.68
CA VAL A 466 10.20 10.60 -14.28
C VAL A 466 11.17 11.77 -14.24
N ILE A 467 10.78 12.88 -14.87
CA ILE A 467 11.55 14.13 -14.85
C ILE A 467 10.62 15.23 -14.33
N GLY A 468 11.11 15.99 -13.36
CA GLY A 468 10.43 17.15 -12.83
C GLY A 468 11.36 18.38 -12.90
N LEU A 469 10.82 19.50 -13.40
CA LEU A 469 11.52 20.76 -13.54
C LEU A 469 10.73 21.85 -12.82
N LYS A 470 11.44 22.74 -12.12
CA LYS A 470 10.87 23.88 -11.41
C LYS A 470 11.57 25.15 -11.81
N PHE A 471 10.82 26.14 -12.18
CA PHE A 471 11.28 27.44 -12.63
C PHE A 471 10.83 28.55 -11.68
N ASN A 472 11.71 29.51 -11.45
CA ASN A 472 11.32 30.81 -10.92
C ASN A 472 10.79 31.65 -12.09
N THR A 473 9.50 31.96 -12.11
CA THR A 473 8.88 32.67 -13.23
C THR A 473 9.30 34.12 -13.30
N ALA A 474 9.64 34.75 -12.18
CA ALA A 474 10.08 36.14 -12.16
C ALA A 474 11.44 36.34 -12.82
N SER A 475 12.36 35.39 -12.71
CA SER A 475 13.70 35.43 -13.32
C SER A 475 13.82 34.58 -14.59
N GLY A 476 12.83 33.73 -14.89
CA GLY A 476 12.89 32.77 -15.99
C GLY A 476 13.93 31.66 -15.80
N THR A 477 14.52 31.53 -14.60
CA THR A 477 15.60 30.59 -14.35
C THR A 477 15.12 29.24 -13.84
N LEU A 478 15.82 28.17 -14.22
CA LEU A 478 15.60 26.84 -13.66
C LEU A 478 16.01 26.85 -12.18
N ALA A 479 15.02 26.64 -11.30
CA ALA A 479 15.20 26.65 -9.87
C ALA A 479 15.57 25.27 -9.33
N ASP A 480 14.99 24.19 -9.87
CA ASP A 480 15.33 22.80 -9.52
C ASP A 480 15.02 21.83 -10.66
N ALA A 481 15.69 20.69 -10.67
CA ALA A 481 15.40 19.60 -11.59
C ALA A 481 15.67 18.25 -10.89
N ASP A 482 14.69 17.39 -10.92
CA ASP A 482 14.73 16.03 -10.37
C ASP A 482 14.57 15.02 -11.49
N TYR A 483 15.44 14.02 -11.51
CA TYR A 483 15.42 12.92 -12.45
C TYR A 483 15.29 11.63 -11.68
N TYR A 484 14.30 10.79 -12.03
CA TYR A 484 14.08 9.49 -11.41
C TYR A 484 14.12 8.40 -12.47
N TRP A 485 14.75 7.30 -12.13
CA TRP A 485 14.62 6.05 -12.84
C TRP A 485 14.11 4.98 -11.88
N TYR A 486 12.96 4.44 -12.16
CA TYR A 486 12.35 3.33 -11.45
C TYR A 486 12.58 2.07 -12.26
N ARG A 487 13.13 1.05 -11.62
CA ARG A 487 13.28 -0.27 -12.22
C ARG A 487 12.57 -1.31 -11.37
N ASP A 488 11.60 -2.00 -11.99
CA ASP A 488 10.98 -3.19 -11.43
C ASP A 488 11.96 -4.36 -11.53
N LEU A 489 12.35 -4.91 -10.38
CA LEU A 489 13.23 -6.06 -10.22
C LEU A 489 12.43 -7.34 -9.90
N HIS A 490 11.16 -7.38 -10.28
CA HIS A 490 10.21 -8.49 -10.11
C HIS A 490 9.58 -8.56 -8.71
N CYS A 491 10.35 -8.52 -7.64
CA CYS A 491 9.84 -8.60 -6.27
C CYS A 491 10.21 -7.36 -5.44
N SER A 492 10.91 -6.44 -6.06
CA SER A 492 11.39 -5.19 -5.48
C SER A 492 11.49 -4.11 -6.55
N THR A 493 11.56 -2.88 -6.13
CA THR A 493 11.78 -1.72 -7.01
C THR A 493 13.05 -1.02 -6.61
N ALA A 494 13.95 -0.80 -7.56
CA ALA A 494 15.07 0.10 -7.40
C ALA A 494 14.69 1.49 -7.94
N VAL A 495 15.01 2.53 -7.19
CA VAL A 495 14.81 3.92 -7.58
C VAL A 495 16.17 4.61 -7.56
N LEU A 496 16.55 5.18 -8.69
CA LEU A 496 17.69 6.08 -8.78
C LEU A 496 17.14 7.49 -8.92
N ARG A 497 17.63 8.41 -8.10
CA ARG A 497 17.24 9.81 -8.13
C ARG A 497 18.47 10.69 -8.24
N TRP A 498 18.43 11.66 -9.16
CA TRP A 498 19.38 12.75 -9.26
C TRP A 498 18.66 14.08 -9.09
N ARG A 499 19.10 14.88 -8.10
CA ARG A 499 18.61 16.24 -7.81
C ARG A 499 19.67 17.25 -8.25
N GLN A 500 19.45 17.88 -9.39
CA GLN A 500 20.49 18.66 -10.08
C GLN A 500 20.97 19.86 -9.25
N LYS A 501 20.06 20.67 -8.71
CA LYS A 501 20.44 21.88 -7.95
C LYS A 501 21.11 21.56 -6.62
N ARG A 502 20.79 20.45 -6.04
CA ARG A 502 21.36 20.00 -4.77
C ARG A 502 22.60 19.15 -4.96
N HIS A 503 22.94 18.80 -6.22
CA HIS A 503 24.00 17.87 -6.55
C HIS A 503 23.94 16.57 -5.75
N LYS A 504 22.70 16.08 -5.48
CA LYS A 504 22.44 14.90 -4.69
C LYS A 504 22.05 13.73 -5.56
N PHE A 505 22.72 12.62 -5.31
CA PHE A 505 22.40 11.32 -5.88
C PHE A 505 21.86 10.42 -4.78
N GLU A 506 20.72 9.77 -5.05
CA GLU A 506 20.07 8.85 -4.13
C GLU A 506 19.78 7.55 -4.86
N ILE A 507 20.02 6.44 -4.17
CA ILE A 507 19.58 5.10 -4.58
C ILE A 507 18.67 4.58 -3.47
N GLN A 508 17.51 4.09 -3.84
CA GLN A 508 16.58 3.47 -2.91
C GLN A 508 16.17 2.11 -3.46
N TRP A 509 16.16 1.14 -2.60
CA TRP A 509 15.67 -0.19 -2.89
C TRP A 509 14.58 -0.54 -1.89
N GLN A 510 13.40 -0.90 -2.40
CA GLN A 510 12.25 -1.27 -1.60
C GLN A 510 11.59 -2.53 -2.16
N PHE A 511 11.13 -3.39 -1.29
CA PHE A 511 10.33 -4.53 -1.69
C PHE A 511 8.94 -4.07 -2.13
N THR A 512 8.36 -4.80 -3.09
CA THR A 512 6.99 -4.54 -3.53
C THR A 512 6.07 -4.59 -2.31
N PRO A 513 5.25 -3.54 -2.06
CA PRO A 513 4.39 -3.51 -0.89
C PRO A 513 3.43 -4.69 -0.88
N TRP A 514 3.18 -5.17 0.29
CA TRP A 514 2.23 -6.25 0.55
C TRP A 514 0.81 -5.74 0.54
#